data_671260512ed01ab6c2b83c33e79c0cbb
#
_entry.id   671260512ed01ab6c2b83c33e79c0cbb
#
_cell.length_a   1.000
_cell.length_b   1.000
_cell.length_c   1.000
_cell.angle_alpha   90.00
_cell.angle_beta   90.00
_cell.angle_gamma   90.00
#
_symmetry.space_group_name_H-M   'P 1'
#
loop_
_entity.id
_entity.type
_entity.pdbx_description
1 polymer ?
#
loop_
_entity_poly.entity_id
_entity_poly.type
_entity_poly.pdbx_seq_one_letter_code
_entity_poly.pdbx_strand_id
1 'polypeptide(L)'
;LQIVRNDITNMKVDAIVNAANSSLMGGGGVDGCIHRAAGPELLVECEKLNGCKTGSAKITKGYKLPCKYVIHAVGPRWCGGQYGEHDKLVSCYQTSLALAKEHGCESVAFPLISSGIFGYPKDEALKVAIDTISSFLLENDMMVYIVIFDRKAYQISSKLFADINAYIDDRYVEEHRDSYAERISRLRSLAAEESCPIPAAPMVAKAASLDDALKQIDESFSEMLLRKID
;
A
#
# COMPACT_ATOMS: atom_id res chain seq x y z
N LEU A 1 1.26 -15.00 -10.38
CA LEU A 1 1.44 -14.09 -9.22
C LEU A 1 2.74 -14.39 -8.50
N GLN A 2 3.53 -13.36 -8.18
CA GLN A 2 4.76 -13.46 -7.39
C GLN A 2 4.78 -12.39 -6.30
N ILE A 3 5.34 -12.72 -5.12
CA ILE A 3 5.62 -11.75 -4.06
C ILE A 3 7.13 -11.52 -4.04
N VAL A 4 7.54 -10.26 -4.20
CA VAL A 4 8.96 -9.88 -4.27
C VAL A 4 9.27 -8.80 -3.24
N ARG A 5 10.49 -8.81 -2.70
CA ARG A 5 11.02 -7.72 -1.89
C ARG A 5 11.89 -6.84 -2.79
N ASN A 6 11.39 -5.66 -3.14
CA ASN A 6 12.08 -4.74 -4.05
C ASN A 6 11.55 -3.31 -3.90
N ASP A 7 12.18 -2.37 -4.62
CA ASP A 7 11.62 -1.04 -4.86
C ASP A 7 10.78 -1.06 -6.16
N ILE A 8 9.51 -0.72 -6.02
CA ILE A 8 8.56 -0.74 -7.13
C ILE A 8 8.95 0.23 -8.26
N THR A 9 9.70 1.30 -7.95
CA THR A 9 10.14 2.29 -8.94
C THR A 9 11.19 1.75 -9.91
N ASN A 10 11.81 0.62 -9.59
CA ASN A 10 12.82 -0.05 -10.44
C ASN A 10 12.27 -1.29 -11.17
N MET A 11 11.01 -1.62 -10.96
CA MET A 11 10.37 -2.77 -11.59
C MET A 11 10.20 -2.55 -13.10
N LYS A 12 10.80 -3.44 -13.90
CA LYS A 12 10.67 -3.45 -15.36
C LYS A 12 9.40 -4.24 -15.73
N VAL A 13 8.27 -3.58 -15.67
CA VAL A 13 6.94 -4.12 -15.98
C VAL A 13 6.17 -3.13 -16.85
N ASP A 14 5.04 -3.52 -17.43
CA ASP A 14 4.26 -2.59 -18.25
C ASP A 14 3.59 -1.51 -17.41
N ALA A 15 3.07 -1.86 -16.22
CA ALA A 15 2.49 -0.89 -15.31
C ALA A 15 2.92 -1.14 -13.86
N ILE A 16 3.13 -0.06 -13.11
CA ILE A 16 3.21 -0.11 -11.65
C ILE A 16 1.97 0.53 -11.04
N VAL A 17 1.54 0.04 -9.87
CA VAL A 17 0.43 0.63 -9.13
C VAL A 17 0.99 1.54 -8.04
N ASN A 18 0.44 2.74 -7.96
CA ASN A 18 0.73 3.71 -6.92
C ASN A 18 -0.37 3.66 -5.86
N ALA A 19 0.00 3.50 -4.59
CA ALA A 19 -0.92 3.68 -3.46
C ALA A 19 -1.09 5.19 -3.21
N ALA A 20 -1.97 5.81 -3.98
CA ALA A 20 -2.20 7.24 -4.02
C ALA A 20 -3.21 7.71 -2.97
N ASN A 21 -3.23 9.01 -2.70
CA ASN A 21 -4.31 9.68 -2.00
C ASN A 21 -5.38 10.16 -3.00
N SER A 22 -6.52 10.63 -2.48
CA SER A 22 -7.67 11.06 -3.30
C SER A 22 -7.39 12.25 -4.21
N SER A 23 -6.44 13.12 -3.86
CA SER A 23 -6.06 14.26 -4.70
C SER A 23 -5.19 13.87 -5.89
N LEU A 24 -4.46 12.75 -5.82
CA LEU A 24 -3.43 12.29 -6.78
C LEU A 24 -2.20 13.21 -6.90
N MET A 25 -2.05 14.16 -5.98
CA MET A 25 -1.01 15.20 -6.04
C MET A 25 0.30 14.79 -5.37
N GLY A 26 0.52 13.50 -5.23
CA GLY A 26 1.68 12.97 -4.51
C GLY A 26 1.51 13.02 -2.99
N GLY A 27 2.47 12.48 -2.28
CA GLY A 27 2.43 12.39 -0.82
C GLY A 27 3.66 11.71 -0.24
N GLY A 28 3.48 10.99 0.85
CA GLY A 28 4.54 10.23 1.51
C GLY A 28 4.61 8.76 1.06
N GLY A 29 5.60 8.03 1.57
CA GLY A 29 5.76 6.61 1.29
C GLY A 29 6.00 6.30 -0.19
N VAL A 30 5.39 5.21 -0.69
CA VAL A 30 5.54 4.77 -2.08
C VAL A 30 5.07 5.81 -3.08
N ASP A 31 4.00 6.56 -2.77
CA ASP A 31 3.46 7.64 -3.62
C ASP A 31 4.53 8.71 -3.89
N GLY A 32 5.18 9.20 -2.84
CA GLY A 32 6.27 10.17 -2.98
C GLY A 32 7.49 9.62 -3.74
N CYS A 33 7.83 8.34 -3.56
CA CYS A 33 8.92 7.70 -4.30
C CYS A 33 8.61 7.63 -5.80
N ILE A 34 7.40 7.23 -6.16
CA ILE A 34 6.95 7.13 -7.56
C ILE A 34 6.95 8.52 -8.20
N HIS A 35 6.39 9.54 -7.56
CA HIS A 35 6.38 10.91 -8.10
C HIS A 35 7.80 11.47 -8.31
N ARG A 36 8.73 11.25 -7.37
CA ARG A 36 10.13 11.67 -7.53
C ARG A 36 10.83 10.95 -8.68
N ALA A 37 10.63 9.62 -8.79
CA ALA A 37 11.26 8.82 -9.82
C ALA A 37 10.70 9.10 -11.23
N ALA A 38 9.39 9.32 -11.33
CA ALA A 38 8.72 9.65 -12.60
C ALA A 38 9.07 11.05 -13.13
N GLY A 39 9.39 11.99 -12.25
CA GLY A 39 9.62 13.39 -12.60
C GLY A 39 8.37 14.26 -12.58
N PRO A 40 8.52 15.58 -12.80
CA PRO A 40 7.44 16.55 -12.62
C PRO A 40 6.26 16.38 -13.60
N GLU A 41 6.50 15.75 -14.73
CA GLU A 41 5.48 15.55 -15.76
C GLU A 41 4.33 14.65 -15.25
N LEU A 42 4.63 13.70 -14.34
CA LEU A 42 3.61 12.86 -13.73
C LEU A 42 2.60 13.70 -12.95
N LEU A 43 3.08 14.67 -12.17
CA LEU A 43 2.23 15.55 -11.38
C LEU A 43 1.30 16.36 -12.28
N VAL A 44 1.82 16.91 -13.40
CA VAL A 44 1.02 17.68 -14.37
C VAL A 44 -0.08 16.82 -15.01
N GLU A 45 0.17 15.54 -15.24
CA GLU A 45 -0.86 14.64 -15.76
C GLU A 45 -1.90 14.30 -14.65
N CYS A 46 -1.46 14.06 -13.42
CA CYS A 46 -2.34 13.81 -12.28
C CYS A 46 -3.29 14.98 -12.00
N GLU A 47 -2.84 16.24 -12.12
CA GLU A 47 -3.69 17.44 -11.99
C GLU A 47 -4.90 17.38 -12.92
N LYS A 48 -4.71 16.95 -14.17
CA LYS A 48 -5.78 16.85 -15.19
C LYS A 48 -6.81 15.77 -14.85
N LEU A 49 -6.44 14.79 -14.04
CA LEU A 49 -7.35 13.72 -13.60
C LEU A 49 -8.38 14.20 -12.57
N ASN A 50 -8.20 15.37 -11.94
CA ASN A 50 -9.10 15.94 -10.94
C ASN A 50 -9.42 14.96 -9.78
N GLY A 51 -8.37 14.33 -9.23
CA GLY A 51 -8.49 13.40 -8.12
C GLY A 51 -9.08 12.04 -8.50
N CYS A 52 -9.23 11.18 -7.48
CA CYS A 52 -9.80 9.84 -7.63
C CYS A 52 -10.52 9.44 -6.34
N LYS A 53 -11.67 8.76 -6.45
CA LYS A 53 -12.45 8.30 -5.29
C LYS A 53 -11.79 7.11 -4.62
N THR A 54 -11.91 7.02 -3.29
CA THR A 54 -11.50 5.83 -2.53
C THR A 54 -12.22 4.57 -3.05
N GLY A 55 -11.46 3.50 -3.26
CA GLY A 55 -11.96 2.26 -3.87
C GLY A 55 -11.85 2.25 -5.39
N SER A 56 -11.22 3.26 -6.01
CA SER A 56 -11.07 3.37 -7.46
C SER A 56 -9.61 3.60 -7.86
N ALA A 57 -9.33 3.58 -9.16
CA ALA A 57 -8.01 3.87 -9.71
C ALA A 57 -8.10 4.70 -10.99
N LYS A 58 -7.02 5.40 -11.34
CA LYS A 58 -6.82 6.12 -12.60
C LYS A 58 -5.43 5.83 -13.14
N ILE A 59 -5.22 5.97 -14.43
CA ILE A 59 -3.98 5.64 -15.11
C ILE A 59 -3.33 6.87 -15.73
N THR A 60 -1.99 6.92 -15.70
CA THR A 60 -1.14 7.91 -16.35
C THR A 60 0.02 7.21 -17.05
N LYS A 61 0.83 7.97 -17.79
CA LYS A 61 2.11 7.49 -18.31
C LYS A 61 3.14 7.32 -17.21
N GLY A 62 4.16 6.45 -17.46
CA GLY A 62 5.25 6.19 -16.51
C GLY A 62 6.37 7.23 -16.51
N TYR A 63 6.49 8.05 -17.56
CA TYR A 63 7.52 9.10 -17.76
C TYR A 63 8.95 8.54 -17.61
N LYS A 64 9.71 8.96 -16.57
CA LYS A 64 11.10 8.51 -16.33
C LYS A 64 11.19 7.15 -15.65
N LEU A 65 10.07 6.55 -15.25
CA LEU A 65 10.04 5.20 -14.70
C LEU A 65 10.30 4.15 -15.78
N PRO A 66 10.83 2.97 -15.41
CA PRO A 66 11.07 1.88 -16.35
C PRO A 66 9.80 1.11 -16.73
N CYS A 67 8.62 1.71 -16.59
CA CYS A 67 7.31 1.18 -16.94
C CYS A 67 6.58 2.11 -17.92
N LYS A 68 5.60 1.57 -18.64
CA LYS A 68 4.80 2.37 -19.58
C LYS A 68 3.76 3.24 -18.85
N TYR A 69 3.17 2.70 -17.78
CA TYR A 69 2.05 3.30 -17.07
C TYR A 69 2.23 3.30 -15.56
N VAL A 70 1.59 4.29 -14.91
CA VAL A 70 1.36 4.31 -13.47
C VAL A 70 -0.15 4.28 -13.23
N ILE A 71 -0.63 3.31 -12.48
CA ILE A 71 -2.03 3.18 -12.07
C ILE A 71 -2.16 3.69 -10.64
N HIS A 72 -2.82 4.82 -10.45
CA HIS A 72 -3.00 5.48 -9.16
C HIS A 72 -4.25 4.93 -8.47
N ALA A 73 -4.08 3.98 -7.56
CA ALA A 73 -5.15 3.36 -6.79
C ALA A 73 -5.32 4.07 -5.43
N VAL A 74 -6.54 4.51 -5.13
CA VAL A 74 -6.87 5.19 -3.86
C VAL A 74 -7.50 4.19 -2.90
N GLY A 75 -6.68 3.58 -2.07
CA GLY A 75 -7.13 2.63 -1.07
C GLY A 75 -7.82 3.30 0.12
N PRO A 76 -8.61 2.54 0.90
CA PRO A 76 -9.25 3.04 2.10
C PRO A 76 -8.26 3.27 3.24
N ARG A 77 -8.55 4.26 4.09
CA ARG A 77 -7.94 4.38 5.40
C ARG A 77 -8.61 3.38 6.35
N TRP A 78 -7.82 2.70 7.17
CA TRP A 78 -8.34 1.77 8.17
C TRP A 78 -9.00 2.51 9.33
N CYS A 79 -10.26 2.23 9.57
CA CYS A 79 -11.06 2.79 10.66
C CYS A 79 -11.74 1.68 11.49
N GLY A 80 -11.14 0.46 11.53
CA GLY A 80 -11.63 -0.66 12.32
C GLY A 80 -12.39 -1.73 11.53
N GLY A 81 -12.46 -1.65 10.20
CA GLY A 81 -13.06 -2.68 9.33
C GLY A 81 -14.59 -2.63 9.19
N GLN A 82 -15.24 -1.60 9.75
CA GLN A 82 -16.71 -1.49 9.77
C GLN A 82 -17.29 -0.48 8.77
N TYR A 83 -16.44 0.18 7.98
CA TYR A 83 -16.82 1.24 7.03
C TYR A 83 -16.67 0.84 5.57
N GLY A 84 -16.73 -0.49 5.32
CA GLY A 84 -16.59 -1.05 3.98
C GLY A 84 -15.17 -0.97 3.42
N GLU A 85 -14.15 -0.94 4.31
CA GLU A 85 -12.74 -0.85 3.90
C GLU A 85 -12.32 -2.06 3.08
N HIS A 86 -12.81 -3.25 3.46
CA HIS A 86 -12.53 -4.48 2.72
C HIS A 86 -12.97 -4.36 1.25
N ASP A 87 -14.24 -4.00 1.02
CA ASP A 87 -14.79 -3.91 -0.34
C ASP A 87 -14.13 -2.81 -1.17
N LYS A 88 -13.78 -1.68 -0.53
CA LYS A 88 -13.02 -0.61 -1.17
C LYS A 88 -11.62 -1.06 -1.57
N LEU A 89 -10.96 -1.86 -0.73
CA LEU A 89 -9.63 -2.39 -1.04
C LEU A 89 -9.71 -3.42 -2.18
N VAL A 90 -10.65 -4.33 -2.16
CA VAL A 90 -10.95 -5.26 -3.27
C VAL A 90 -11.16 -4.48 -4.57
N SER A 91 -12.02 -3.45 -4.53
CA SER A 91 -12.32 -2.60 -5.69
C SER A 91 -11.09 -1.88 -6.25
N CYS A 92 -10.12 -1.47 -5.41
CA CYS A 92 -8.86 -0.89 -5.86
C CYS A 92 -8.05 -1.88 -6.71
N TYR A 93 -7.90 -3.12 -6.25
CA TYR A 93 -7.20 -4.17 -7.01
C TYR A 93 -7.92 -4.49 -8.31
N GLN A 94 -9.24 -4.69 -8.26
CA GLN A 94 -10.05 -5.00 -9.45
C GLN A 94 -9.99 -3.88 -10.50
N THR A 95 -10.17 -2.62 -10.09
CA THR A 95 -10.11 -1.47 -10.99
C THR A 95 -8.72 -1.32 -11.61
N SER A 96 -7.67 -1.54 -10.82
CA SER A 96 -6.29 -1.45 -11.30
C SER A 96 -5.97 -2.53 -12.32
N LEU A 97 -6.40 -3.77 -12.07
CA LEU A 97 -6.22 -4.89 -13.00
C LEU A 97 -7.03 -4.70 -14.29
N ALA A 98 -8.25 -4.17 -14.18
CA ALA A 98 -9.07 -3.84 -15.35
C ALA A 98 -8.42 -2.77 -16.23
N LEU A 99 -7.89 -1.68 -15.62
CA LEU A 99 -7.15 -0.65 -16.34
C LEU A 99 -5.89 -1.20 -17.01
N ALA A 100 -5.14 -2.06 -16.32
CA ALA A 100 -3.96 -2.69 -16.90
C ALA A 100 -4.32 -3.55 -18.13
N LYS A 101 -5.38 -4.36 -18.02
CA LYS A 101 -5.89 -5.18 -19.12
C LYS A 101 -6.37 -4.33 -20.30
N GLU A 102 -7.13 -3.26 -20.05
CA GLU A 102 -7.62 -2.32 -21.05
C GLU A 102 -6.47 -1.66 -21.84
N HIS A 103 -5.34 -1.39 -21.17
CA HIS A 103 -4.15 -0.81 -21.78
C HIS A 103 -3.15 -1.84 -22.33
N GLY A 104 -3.54 -3.10 -22.43
CA GLY A 104 -2.72 -4.18 -23.00
C GLY A 104 -1.46 -4.49 -22.21
N CYS A 105 -1.48 -4.31 -20.88
CA CYS A 105 -0.36 -4.68 -20.03
C CYS A 105 -0.30 -6.21 -19.85
N GLU A 106 0.89 -6.77 -20.08
CA GLU A 106 1.19 -8.19 -19.81
C GLU A 106 1.77 -8.39 -18.41
N SER A 107 2.24 -7.29 -17.78
CA SER A 107 2.86 -7.33 -16.45
C SER A 107 2.50 -6.11 -15.61
N VAL A 108 2.17 -6.34 -14.32
CA VAL A 108 1.79 -5.28 -13.38
C VAL A 108 2.43 -5.54 -12.01
N ALA A 109 2.96 -4.48 -11.40
CA ALA A 109 3.49 -4.54 -10.03
C ALA A 109 2.63 -3.69 -9.08
N PHE A 110 2.20 -4.31 -7.99
CA PHE A 110 1.40 -3.70 -6.94
C PHE A 110 2.21 -3.49 -5.67
N PRO A 111 2.09 -2.34 -4.99
CA PRO A 111 2.46 -2.24 -3.58
C PRO A 111 1.38 -2.91 -2.73
N LEU A 112 1.65 -3.11 -1.44
CA LEU A 112 0.61 -3.53 -0.50
C LEU A 112 -0.27 -2.31 -0.17
N ILE A 113 -1.35 -2.10 -0.94
CA ILE A 113 -2.23 -0.93 -0.86
C ILE A 113 -2.80 -0.78 0.56
N SER A 114 -2.89 0.45 1.06
CA SER A 114 -3.41 0.87 2.38
C SER A 114 -2.63 0.38 3.60
N SER A 115 -1.65 -0.51 3.47
CA SER A 115 -0.93 -1.12 4.62
C SER A 115 0.15 -0.23 5.25
N GLY A 116 0.43 0.92 4.66
CA GLY A 116 1.38 1.91 5.17
C GLY A 116 0.71 2.95 6.07
N ILE A 117 0.70 4.20 5.62
CA ILE A 117 0.15 5.37 6.34
C ILE A 117 -1.35 5.22 6.63
N PHE A 118 -2.11 4.54 5.76
CA PHE A 118 -3.54 4.32 5.93
C PHE A 118 -3.88 3.24 6.96
N GLY A 119 -2.88 2.53 7.51
CA GLY A 119 -3.00 1.70 8.70
C GLY A 119 -3.79 0.40 8.54
N TYR A 120 -4.10 -0.04 7.31
CA TYR A 120 -4.75 -1.33 7.10
C TYR A 120 -3.85 -2.46 7.62
N PRO A 121 -4.36 -3.44 8.42
CA PRO A 121 -3.57 -4.56 8.91
C PRO A 121 -2.88 -5.29 7.75
N LYS A 122 -1.56 -5.49 7.87
CA LYS A 122 -0.73 -5.96 6.75
C LYS A 122 -1.09 -7.36 6.27
N ASP A 123 -1.41 -8.24 7.18
CA ASP A 123 -1.85 -9.62 6.93
C ASP A 123 -3.20 -9.67 6.22
N GLU A 124 -4.16 -8.86 6.68
CA GLU A 124 -5.46 -8.75 6.03
C GLU A 124 -5.36 -8.10 4.65
N ALA A 125 -4.56 -7.02 4.52
CA ALA A 125 -4.33 -6.36 3.24
C ALA A 125 -3.67 -7.31 2.22
N LEU A 126 -2.72 -8.13 2.67
CA LEU A 126 -2.06 -9.12 1.82
C LEU A 126 -3.04 -10.21 1.40
N LYS A 127 -3.89 -10.68 2.30
CA LYS A 127 -4.93 -11.66 1.97
C LYS A 127 -5.88 -11.12 0.90
N VAL A 128 -6.41 -9.91 1.08
CA VAL A 128 -7.27 -9.25 0.10
C VAL A 128 -6.57 -9.13 -1.26
N ALA A 129 -5.30 -8.73 -1.28
CA ALA A 129 -4.52 -8.61 -2.50
C ALA A 129 -4.42 -9.95 -3.23
N ILE A 130 -4.01 -11.02 -2.52
CA ILE A 130 -3.82 -12.34 -3.11
C ILE A 130 -5.15 -12.91 -3.61
N ASP A 131 -6.21 -12.88 -2.80
CA ASP A 131 -7.51 -13.43 -3.16
C ASP A 131 -8.08 -12.72 -4.40
N THR A 132 -7.98 -11.38 -4.45
CA THR A 132 -8.50 -10.60 -5.58
C THR A 132 -7.68 -10.81 -6.86
N ILE A 133 -6.34 -10.77 -6.76
CA ILE A 133 -5.45 -10.97 -7.91
C ILE A 133 -5.58 -12.41 -8.43
N SER A 134 -5.60 -13.40 -7.54
CA SER A 134 -5.74 -14.80 -7.94
C SER A 134 -7.05 -15.05 -8.67
N SER A 135 -8.15 -14.49 -8.17
CA SER A 135 -9.46 -14.58 -8.85
C SER A 135 -9.43 -13.99 -10.27
N PHE A 136 -8.76 -12.84 -10.44
CA PHE A 136 -8.58 -12.24 -11.77
C PHE A 136 -7.74 -13.11 -12.70
N LEU A 137 -6.68 -13.74 -12.18
CA LEU A 137 -5.75 -14.56 -12.96
C LEU A 137 -6.33 -15.92 -13.37
N LEU A 138 -7.44 -16.37 -12.79
CA LEU A 138 -8.16 -17.56 -13.28
C LEU A 138 -8.74 -17.37 -14.68
N GLU A 139 -9.04 -16.12 -15.06
CA GLU A 139 -9.69 -15.78 -16.33
C GLU A 139 -8.78 -14.93 -17.25
N ASN A 140 -7.61 -14.52 -16.78
CA ASN A 140 -6.74 -13.60 -17.50
C ASN A 140 -5.27 -14.03 -17.40
N ASP A 141 -4.56 -13.99 -18.50
CA ASP A 141 -3.11 -14.23 -18.53
C ASP A 141 -2.38 -12.92 -18.34
N MET A 142 -1.78 -12.72 -17.16
CA MET A 142 -1.01 -11.54 -16.79
C MET A 142 0.01 -11.89 -15.72
N MET A 143 1.23 -11.40 -15.85
CA MET A 143 2.22 -11.51 -14.76
C MET A 143 1.96 -10.41 -13.73
N VAL A 144 1.64 -10.80 -12.50
CA VAL A 144 1.37 -9.85 -11.41
C VAL A 144 2.38 -10.03 -10.29
N TYR A 145 2.95 -8.92 -9.84
CA TYR A 145 3.88 -8.85 -8.72
C TYR A 145 3.23 -8.10 -7.56
N ILE A 146 3.37 -8.63 -6.33
CA ILE A 146 3.16 -7.86 -5.09
C ILE A 146 4.54 -7.48 -4.58
N VAL A 147 4.85 -6.19 -4.58
CA VAL A 147 6.16 -5.65 -4.22
C VAL A 147 6.13 -5.14 -2.79
N ILE A 148 6.92 -5.74 -1.92
CA ILE A 148 6.99 -5.41 -0.50
C ILE A 148 8.38 -4.85 -0.20
N PHE A 149 8.41 -3.58 0.22
CA PHE A 149 9.67 -2.91 0.59
C PHE A 149 10.08 -3.24 2.04
N ASP A 150 9.10 -3.27 2.95
CA ASP A 150 9.30 -3.48 4.38
C ASP A 150 9.63 -4.96 4.70
N ARG A 151 10.75 -5.19 5.40
CA ARG A 151 11.21 -6.53 5.78
C ARG A 151 10.20 -7.29 6.67
N LYS A 152 9.56 -6.60 7.62
CA LYS A 152 8.56 -7.23 8.50
C LYS A 152 7.33 -7.69 7.71
N ALA A 153 6.82 -6.85 6.80
CA ALA A 153 5.71 -7.21 5.93
C ALA A 153 6.07 -8.39 5.01
N TYR A 154 7.30 -8.43 4.50
CA TYR A 154 7.79 -9.54 3.70
C TYR A 154 7.88 -10.85 4.50
N GLN A 155 8.34 -10.81 5.75
CA GLN A 155 8.38 -11.99 6.63
C GLN A 155 6.98 -12.53 6.94
N ILE A 156 6.00 -11.66 7.14
CA ILE A 156 4.58 -12.06 7.29
C ILE A 156 4.10 -12.75 6.02
N SER A 157 4.40 -12.21 4.84
CA SER A 157 4.02 -12.80 3.57
C SER A 157 4.60 -14.20 3.37
N SER A 158 5.86 -14.39 3.72
CA SER A 158 6.56 -15.68 3.60
C SER A 158 5.98 -16.76 4.52
N LYS A 159 5.51 -16.38 5.71
CA LYS A 159 4.85 -17.32 6.64
C LYS A 159 3.48 -17.74 6.16
N LEU A 160 2.71 -16.83 5.61
CA LEU A 160 1.34 -17.09 5.15
C LEU A 160 1.30 -17.84 3.81
N PHE A 161 2.34 -17.69 2.99
CA PHE A 161 2.38 -18.20 1.60
C PHE A 161 3.75 -18.81 1.28
N ALA A 162 4.13 -19.84 2.03
CA ALA A 162 5.42 -20.52 1.91
C ALA A 162 5.75 -21.04 0.50
N ASP A 163 4.72 -21.31 -0.31
CA ASP A 163 4.87 -21.86 -1.67
C ASP A 163 5.03 -20.80 -2.76
N ILE A 164 5.02 -19.51 -2.39
CA ILE A 164 5.15 -18.43 -3.36
C ILE A 164 6.63 -18.09 -3.54
N ASN A 165 7.12 -18.19 -4.79
CA ASN A 165 8.48 -17.77 -5.14
C ASN A 165 8.68 -16.30 -4.83
N ALA A 166 9.68 -15.98 -4.01
CA ALA A 166 10.01 -14.64 -3.61
C ALA A 166 11.39 -14.25 -4.14
N TYR A 167 11.46 -13.09 -4.78
CA TYR A 167 12.71 -12.44 -5.13
C TYR A 167 13.10 -11.45 -4.03
N ILE A 168 14.36 -11.51 -3.56
CA ILE A 168 14.87 -10.63 -2.51
C ILE A 168 16.07 -9.85 -3.04
N ASP A 169 15.96 -8.55 -3.07
CA ASP A 169 17.08 -7.62 -3.21
C ASP A 169 17.27 -6.84 -1.90
N ASP A 170 17.83 -7.54 -0.90
CA ASP A 170 18.02 -7.00 0.44
C ASP A 170 18.94 -5.77 0.45
N ARG A 171 19.99 -5.80 -0.34
CA ARG A 171 20.99 -4.73 -0.39
C ARG A 171 20.40 -3.43 -0.91
N TYR A 172 19.69 -3.49 -2.03
CA TYR A 172 19.05 -2.31 -2.62
C TYR A 172 18.02 -1.69 -1.68
N VAL A 173 17.19 -2.54 -1.06
CA VAL A 173 16.13 -2.08 -0.14
C VAL A 173 16.70 -1.42 1.11
N GLU A 174 17.81 -1.95 1.67
CA GLU A 174 18.47 -1.36 2.84
C GLU A 174 19.14 -0.01 2.49
N GLU A 175 19.73 0.14 1.31
CA GLU A 175 20.39 1.37 0.84
C GLU A 175 19.39 2.52 0.57
N HIS A 176 18.13 2.19 0.18
CA HIS A 176 17.11 3.20 -0.20
C HIS A 176 16.01 3.39 0.86
N ARG A 177 16.24 2.90 2.05
CA ARG A 177 15.27 3.01 3.15
C ARG A 177 15.17 4.46 3.64
N ASP A 178 13.96 5.05 3.59
CA ASP A 178 13.67 6.34 4.20
C ASP A 178 14.00 6.31 5.70
N SER A 179 14.65 7.35 6.22
CA SER A 179 14.94 7.43 7.64
C SER A 179 13.67 7.44 8.47
N TYR A 180 13.69 6.84 9.65
CA TYR A 180 12.55 6.78 10.57
C TYR A 180 12.00 8.18 10.91
N ALA A 181 12.88 9.17 11.02
CA ALA A 181 12.52 10.57 11.30
C ALA A 181 11.70 11.22 10.18
N GLU A 182 12.07 10.98 8.92
CA GLU A 182 11.30 11.47 7.76
C GLU A 182 9.92 10.81 7.68
N ARG A 183 9.85 9.52 8.02
CA ARG A 183 8.59 8.76 8.05
C ARG A 183 7.62 9.32 9.09
N ILE A 184 8.10 9.65 10.31
CA ILE A 184 7.28 10.26 11.37
C ILE A 184 6.85 11.69 11.01
N SER A 185 7.73 12.49 10.41
CA SER A 185 7.39 13.85 9.96
C SER A 185 6.26 13.82 8.91
N ARG A 186 6.32 12.90 7.95
CA ARG A 186 5.29 12.72 6.92
C ARG A 186 3.97 12.20 7.48
N LEU A 187 4.02 11.31 8.49
CA LEU A 187 2.82 10.83 9.18
C LEU A 187 2.06 11.96 9.87
N ARG A 188 2.78 12.91 10.48
CA ARG A 188 2.16 14.05 11.17
C ARG A 188 1.50 15.05 10.21
N SER A 189 2.08 15.31 9.03
CA SER A 189 1.48 16.20 8.03
C SER A 189 0.21 15.62 7.40
N LEU A 190 0.16 14.29 7.19
CA LEU A 190 -0.99 13.62 6.57
C LEU A 190 -2.13 13.33 7.56
N ALA A 191 -1.84 13.19 8.86
CA ALA A 191 -2.86 13.05 9.89
C ALA A 191 -3.73 14.31 10.06
N ALA A 192 -3.24 15.47 9.55
CA ALA A 192 -3.99 16.72 9.59
C ALA A 192 -5.02 16.88 8.47
N GLU A 193 -4.93 16.07 7.39
CA GLU A 193 -5.74 16.28 6.19
C GLU A 193 -7.00 15.40 6.05
N GLU A 194 -7.08 14.23 6.70
CA GLU A 194 -8.28 13.35 6.64
C GLU A 194 -8.56 12.69 8.00
N SER A 195 -9.50 13.20 8.76
CA SER A 195 -10.01 12.52 9.95
C SER A 195 -10.96 11.38 9.56
N CYS A 196 -10.68 10.15 10.03
CA CYS A 196 -11.73 9.14 10.11
C CYS A 196 -12.92 9.70 10.92
N PRO A 197 -14.17 9.44 10.54
CA PRO A 197 -15.30 9.76 11.39
C PRO A 197 -15.11 9.04 12.73
N ILE A 198 -14.86 9.79 13.80
CA ILE A 198 -14.65 9.25 15.13
C ILE A 198 -15.97 8.71 15.63
N PRO A 199 -16.14 7.40 15.86
CA PRO A 199 -17.27 6.92 16.65
C PRO A 199 -17.10 7.52 18.04
N ALA A 200 -18.19 8.04 18.64
CA ALA A 200 -18.18 8.58 19.98
C ALA A 200 -17.60 7.51 20.93
N ALA A 201 -16.37 7.70 21.36
CA ALA A 201 -15.69 6.77 22.24
C ALA A 201 -16.34 6.80 23.62
N PRO A 202 -16.50 5.63 24.29
CA PRO A 202 -16.73 5.66 25.73
C PRO A 202 -15.51 6.35 26.37
N MET A 203 -15.77 7.29 27.26
CA MET A 203 -14.77 8.04 28.00
C MET A 203 -13.78 7.08 28.69
N VAL A 204 -12.57 6.99 28.14
CA VAL A 204 -11.46 6.33 28.83
C VAL A 204 -10.56 7.43 29.41
N ALA A 205 -10.18 7.20 30.66
CA ALA A 205 -9.40 8.11 31.48
C ALA A 205 -8.11 8.59 30.80
N LYS A 206 -7.74 9.85 31.06
CA LYS A 206 -6.56 10.57 30.59
C LYS A 206 -5.29 9.72 30.65
N ALA A 207 -4.71 9.37 29.50
CA ALA A 207 -3.31 8.98 29.43
C ALA A 207 -2.42 10.21 29.60
N ALA A 208 -1.44 10.15 30.49
CA ALA A 208 -0.66 11.31 30.89
C ALA A 208 0.45 11.72 29.90
N SER A 209 0.85 10.83 28.96
CA SER A 209 1.80 11.14 27.90
C SER A 209 1.72 10.18 26.71
N LEU A 210 2.27 10.60 25.55
CA LEU A 210 2.37 9.78 24.35
C LEU A 210 3.26 8.54 24.55
N ASP A 211 4.25 8.63 25.43
CA ASP A 211 5.16 7.52 25.76
C ASP A 211 4.48 6.43 26.60
N ASP A 212 3.52 6.79 27.45
CA ASP A 212 2.72 5.84 28.22
C ASP A 212 1.73 5.08 27.32
N ALA A 213 1.19 5.74 26.30
CA ALA A 213 0.33 5.11 25.30
C ALA A 213 1.10 4.12 24.42
N LEU A 214 2.34 4.42 24.05
CA LEU A 214 3.20 3.54 23.26
C LEU A 214 3.65 2.31 24.06
N LYS A 215 3.93 2.45 25.37
CA LYS A 215 4.24 1.32 26.25
C LYS A 215 3.05 0.37 26.44
N GLN A 216 1.84 0.91 26.60
CA GLN A 216 0.62 0.10 26.72
C GLN A 216 0.31 -0.69 25.44
N ILE A 217 0.62 -0.14 24.27
CA ILE A 217 0.47 -0.86 22.98
C ILE A 217 1.46 -2.01 22.89
N ASP A 218 2.70 -1.83 23.35
CA ASP A 218 3.76 -2.85 23.32
C ASP A 218 3.49 -3.99 24.30
N GLU A 219 2.99 -3.66 25.50
CA GLU A 219 2.58 -4.64 26.52
C GLU A 219 1.34 -5.44 26.09
N SER A 220 0.34 -4.77 25.50
CA SER A 220 -0.87 -5.42 24.98
C SER A 220 -0.56 -6.37 23.80
N PHE A 221 0.41 -6.02 22.96
CA PHE A 221 0.85 -6.87 21.84
C PHE A 221 1.62 -8.09 22.32
N SER A 222 2.41 -7.95 23.40
CA SER A 222 3.15 -9.06 24.03
C SER A 222 2.23 -10.04 24.73
N GLU A 223 1.20 -9.57 25.44
CA GLU A 223 0.20 -10.43 26.09
C GLU A 223 -0.67 -11.19 25.09
N MET A 224 -1.00 -10.57 23.94
CA MET A 224 -1.79 -11.22 22.90
C MET A 224 -1.00 -12.34 22.19
N LEU A 225 0.33 -12.21 22.09
CA LEU A 225 1.20 -13.25 21.55
C LEU A 225 1.36 -14.44 22.51
N LEU A 226 1.40 -14.21 23.83
CA LEU A 226 1.55 -15.27 24.84
C LEU A 226 0.28 -16.12 24.99
N ARG A 227 -0.92 -15.58 24.74
CA ARG A 227 -2.19 -16.32 24.82
C ARG A 227 -2.47 -17.24 23.61
N LYS A 228 -1.63 -17.25 22.59
CA LYS A 228 -1.75 -18.12 21.40
C LYS A 228 -0.78 -19.30 21.39
N ILE A 229 -0.07 -19.54 22.50
CA ILE A 229 0.94 -20.61 22.62
C ILE A 229 0.49 -21.72 23.60
N ASP A 230 -0.70 -21.64 24.18
CA ASP A 230 -1.33 -22.74 24.95
C ASP A 230 -2.42 -23.43 24.11
#